data_ae20c845a2e6bdb6566b0150c2c5f6b7
#
_entry.id   ae20c845a2e6bdb6566b0150c2c5f6b7
#
_cell.length_a   1.000
_cell.length_b   1.000
_cell.length_c   1.000
_cell.angle_alpha   90.00
_cell.angle_beta   90.00
_cell.angle_gamma   90.00
#
_symmetry.space_group_name_H-M   'P 1'
#
loop_
_entity.id
_entity.type
_entity.pdbx_description
1 polymer ?
#
loop_
_entity_poly.entity_id
_entity_poly.type
_entity_poly.pdbx_seq_one_letter_code
_entity_poly.pdbx_strand_id
1 'polypeptide(L)'
;MKESIVYFSLGSNIGDRKSNLISCIKLIEEKAGNINLVSSIYKNSAQGFDGDYFYNLCLEITTSKNPQQLLSIILKIEQEMGRKSRDSKNYESRIIDIDIILFDD
;
A
#
# COMPACT_ATOMS: atom_id res chain seq x y z
N MET A 1 4.93 -24.07 -8.00
CA MET A 1 4.88 -23.19 -6.84
C MET A 1 3.43 -22.78 -6.58
N LYS A 2 3.06 -22.77 -5.31
CA LYS A 2 1.73 -22.34 -4.93
C LYS A 2 1.60 -20.83 -5.08
N GLU A 3 0.51 -20.40 -5.70
CA GLU A 3 0.17 -18.99 -5.76
C GLU A 3 -0.93 -18.67 -4.77
N SER A 4 -0.89 -17.47 -4.23
CA SER A 4 -1.85 -16.99 -3.26
C SER A 4 -2.52 -15.71 -3.77
N ILE A 5 -3.75 -15.51 -3.32
CA ILE A 5 -4.51 -14.28 -3.60
C ILE A 5 -4.36 -13.38 -2.38
N VAL A 6 -3.96 -12.14 -2.59
CA VAL A 6 -3.70 -11.20 -1.50
C VAL A 6 -4.41 -9.89 -1.78
N TYR A 7 -5.00 -9.32 -0.74
CA TYR A 7 -5.68 -8.03 -0.82
C TYR A 7 -4.91 -6.99 -0.02
N PHE A 8 -4.72 -5.83 -0.63
CA PHE A 8 -4.04 -4.70 0.00
C PHE A 8 -4.94 -3.49 0.07
N SER A 9 -4.71 -2.68 1.09
CA SER A 9 -5.21 -1.31 1.13
C SER A 9 -4.02 -0.38 0.94
N LEU A 10 -4.14 0.57 0.04
CA LEU A 10 -3.12 1.61 -0.19
C LEU A 10 -3.69 2.95 0.19
N GLY A 11 -2.87 3.79 0.81
CA GLY A 11 -3.29 5.14 1.18
C GLY A 11 -2.18 6.15 1.00
N SER A 12 -2.55 7.38 0.69
CA SER A 12 -1.62 8.51 0.56
C SER A 12 -2.32 9.80 0.97
N ASN A 13 -1.67 10.63 1.79
CA ASN A 13 -2.25 11.92 2.17
C ASN A 13 -1.26 13.09 2.09
N ILE A 14 -0.14 12.92 1.40
CA ILE A 14 0.83 14.00 1.15
C ILE A 14 1.15 14.06 -0.33
N GLY A 15 1.31 15.27 -0.82
CA GLY A 15 1.75 15.50 -2.18
C GLY A 15 0.70 15.15 -3.21
N ASP A 16 1.12 14.67 -4.36
CA ASP A 16 0.21 14.21 -5.40
C ASP A 16 -0.25 12.80 -5.05
N ARG A 17 -1.31 12.73 -4.27
CA ARG A 17 -1.81 11.48 -3.69
C ARG A 17 -2.20 10.45 -4.74
N LYS A 18 -2.84 10.91 -5.80
CA LYS A 18 -3.26 10.02 -6.88
C LYS A 18 -2.05 9.43 -7.61
N SER A 19 -1.07 10.28 -7.91
CA SER A 19 0.18 9.84 -8.55
C SER A 19 0.94 8.87 -7.65
N ASN A 20 0.95 9.12 -6.34
CA ASN A 20 1.60 8.22 -5.37
C ASN A 20 0.96 6.85 -5.39
N LEU A 21 -0.37 6.78 -5.45
CA LEU A 21 -1.08 5.49 -5.52
C LEU A 21 -0.74 4.75 -6.82
N ILE A 22 -0.72 5.44 -7.94
CA ILE A 22 -0.40 4.84 -9.23
C ILE A 22 1.03 4.30 -9.24
N SER A 23 1.99 5.08 -8.72
CA SER A 23 3.38 4.63 -8.61
C SER A 23 3.52 3.39 -7.74
N CYS A 24 2.78 3.36 -6.63
CA CYS A 24 2.80 2.21 -5.73
C CYS A 24 2.26 0.95 -6.41
N ILE A 25 1.17 1.08 -7.16
CA ILE A 25 0.60 -0.06 -7.91
C ILE A 25 1.63 -0.64 -8.86
N LYS A 26 2.35 0.23 -9.58
CA LYS A 26 3.39 -0.23 -10.51
C LYS A 26 4.51 -0.98 -9.81
N LEU A 27 4.94 -0.50 -8.65
CA LEU A 27 5.99 -1.18 -7.87
C LEU A 27 5.50 -2.52 -7.34
N ILE A 28 4.26 -2.61 -6.90
CA ILE A 28 3.68 -3.87 -6.43
C ILE A 28 3.64 -4.88 -7.60
N GLU A 29 3.20 -4.45 -8.77
CA GLU A 29 3.13 -5.33 -9.93
C GLU A 29 4.52 -5.83 -10.33
N GLU A 30 5.52 -4.97 -10.23
CA GLU A 30 6.89 -5.32 -10.59
C GLU A 30 7.54 -6.27 -9.60
N LYS A 31 7.28 -6.08 -8.30
CA LYS A 31 8.05 -6.75 -7.24
C LYS A 31 7.30 -7.81 -6.47
N ALA A 32 5.98 -7.72 -6.39
CA ALA A 32 5.20 -8.58 -5.50
C ALA A 32 4.37 -9.64 -6.22
N GLY A 33 3.71 -9.28 -7.32
CA GLY A 33 2.88 -10.22 -8.04
C GLY A 33 2.02 -9.54 -9.08
N ASN A 34 1.14 -10.31 -9.71
CA ASN A 34 0.27 -9.79 -10.76
C ASN A 34 -0.95 -9.11 -10.16
N ILE A 35 -1.25 -7.93 -10.67
CA ILE A 35 -2.46 -7.19 -10.26
C ILE A 35 -3.66 -7.80 -10.97
N ASN A 36 -4.65 -8.23 -10.19
CA ASN A 36 -5.90 -8.78 -10.74
C ASN A 36 -6.99 -7.73 -10.79
N LEU A 37 -7.16 -6.97 -9.72
CA LEU A 37 -8.22 -5.99 -9.57
C LEU A 37 -7.70 -4.76 -8.84
N VAL A 38 -8.25 -3.60 -9.22
CA VAL A 38 -7.97 -2.33 -8.54
C VAL A 38 -9.32 -1.66 -8.28
N SER A 39 -9.57 -1.28 -7.05
CA SER A 39 -10.80 -0.54 -6.73
C SER A 39 -10.71 0.90 -7.23
N SER A 40 -11.83 1.61 -7.21
CA SER A 40 -11.79 3.06 -7.40
C SER A 40 -11.12 3.71 -6.19
N ILE A 41 -10.66 4.94 -6.38
CA ILE A 41 -10.06 5.74 -5.31
C ILE A 41 -11.18 6.35 -4.47
N TYR A 42 -11.02 6.33 -3.15
CA TYR A 42 -11.97 6.97 -2.25
C TYR A 42 -11.21 7.78 -1.20
N LYS A 43 -11.89 8.72 -0.57
CA LYS A 43 -11.30 9.62 0.42
C LYS A 43 -11.64 9.18 1.83
N ASN A 44 -10.67 9.30 2.73
CA ASN A 44 -10.87 9.15 4.17
C ASN A 44 -10.25 10.31 4.91
N SER A 45 -10.90 10.73 6.00
CA SER A 45 -10.33 11.75 6.88
C SER A 45 -9.05 11.23 7.53
N ALA A 46 -8.06 12.10 7.67
CA ALA A 46 -6.90 11.80 8.49
C ALA A 46 -7.33 11.79 9.96
N GLN A 47 -7.15 10.67 10.65
CA GLN A 47 -7.56 10.53 12.03
C GLN A 47 -6.42 10.78 12.99
N GLY A 48 -6.72 11.53 14.06
CA GLY A 48 -5.77 11.75 15.12
C GLY A 48 -4.74 12.84 14.87
N PHE A 49 -4.84 13.57 13.75
CA PHE A 49 -3.95 14.69 13.46
C PHE A 49 -4.57 15.60 12.39
N ASP A 50 -4.06 16.82 12.32
CA ASP A 50 -4.47 17.77 11.30
C ASP A 50 -3.69 17.47 10.03
N GLY A 51 -4.39 17.05 9.01
CA GLY A 51 -3.75 16.74 7.73
C GLY A 51 -4.78 16.64 6.64
N ASP A 52 -4.31 16.47 5.43
CA ASP A 52 -5.18 16.28 4.29
C ASP A 52 -5.84 14.91 4.35
N TYR A 53 -6.95 14.80 3.65
CA TYR A 53 -7.62 13.51 3.51
C TYR A 53 -6.69 12.49 2.85
N PHE A 54 -6.80 11.24 3.28
CA PHE A 54 -6.20 10.13 2.57
C PHE A 54 -6.99 9.85 1.30
N TYR A 55 -6.26 9.57 0.23
CA TYR A 55 -6.82 8.91 -0.94
C TYR A 55 -6.45 7.44 -0.80
N ASN A 56 -7.43 6.57 -0.90
CA ASN A 56 -7.27 5.14 -0.67
C ASN A 56 -7.80 4.33 -1.82
N LEU A 57 -7.24 3.15 -1.99
CA LEU A 57 -7.80 2.14 -2.88
C LEU A 57 -7.44 0.76 -2.36
N CYS A 58 -8.10 -0.25 -2.91
CA CYS A 58 -7.80 -1.64 -2.59
C CYS A 58 -7.33 -2.36 -3.86
N LEU A 59 -6.43 -3.31 -3.67
CA LEU A 59 -5.90 -4.15 -4.73
C LEU A 59 -6.10 -5.61 -4.42
N GLU A 60 -6.30 -6.41 -5.46
CA GLU A 60 -6.16 -7.85 -5.38
C GLU A 60 -5.00 -8.25 -6.28
N ILE A 61 -4.09 -9.06 -5.75
CA ILE A 61 -2.98 -9.59 -6.54
C ILE A 61 -2.89 -11.11 -6.40
N THR A 62 -2.22 -11.73 -7.38
CA THR A 62 -1.78 -13.11 -7.30
C THR A 62 -0.28 -13.09 -7.12
N THR A 63 0.23 -13.80 -6.10
CA THR A 63 1.66 -13.80 -5.79
C THR A 63 2.15 -15.20 -5.46
N SER A 64 3.42 -15.48 -5.79
CA SER A 64 4.11 -16.69 -5.36
C SER A 64 4.92 -16.47 -4.07
N LYS A 65 4.90 -15.25 -3.53
CA LYS A 65 5.63 -14.91 -2.32
C LYS A 65 4.86 -15.38 -1.08
N ASN A 66 5.60 -15.80 -0.06
CA ASN A 66 4.96 -16.10 1.23
C ASN A 66 4.73 -14.79 2.00
N PRO A 67 3.96 -14.82 3.12
CA PRO A 67 3.66 -13.59 3.86
C PRO A 67 4.88 -12.81 4.31
N GLN A 68 5.93 -13.48 4.75
CA GLN A 68 7.14 -12.81 5.21
C GLN A 68 7.88 -12.12 4.08
N GLN A 69 8.00 -12.79 2.95
CA GLN A 69 8.62 -12.20 1.75
C GLN A 69 7.82 -10.99 1.28
N LEU A 70 6.50 -11.12 1.29
CA LEU A 70 5.62 -10.07 0.84
C LEU A 70 5.72 -8.83 1.74
N LEU A 71 5.76 -9.04 3.05
CA LEU A 71 5.93 -7.94 4.00
C LEU A 71 7.26 -7.21 3.76
N SER A 72 8.33 -7.95 3.53
CA SER A 72 9.63 -7.35 3.23
C SER A 72 9.58 -6.49 1.97
N ILE A 73 8.91 -6.99 0.93
CA ILE A 73 8.76 -6.24 -0.33
C ILE A 73 7.98 -4.95 -0.09
N ILE A 74 6.88 -5.03 0.65
CA ILE A 74 6.04 -3.87 0.96
C ILE A 74 6.82 -2.80 1.70
N LEU A 75 7.60 -3.19 2.70
CA LEU A 75 8.40 -2.25 3.48
C LEU A 75 9.44 -1.56 2.61
N LYS A 76 10.04 -2.29 1.67
CA LYS A 76 10.99 -1.70 0.73
C LYS A 76 10.32 -0.71 -0.22
N ILE A 77 9.13 -1.03 -0.69
CA ILE A 77 8.37 -0.12 -1.55
C ILE A 77 8.07 1.17 -0.80
N GLU A 78 7.62 1.07 0.44
CA GLU A 78 7.36 2.25 1.27
C GLU A 78 8.60 3.11 1.44
N GLN A 79 9.76 2.48 1.68
CA GLN A 79 11.03 3.20 1.80
C GLN A 79 11.44 3.88 0.49
N GLU A 80 11.30 3.18 -0.62
CA GLU A 80 11.62 3.74 -1.95
C GLU A 80 10.75 4.94 -2.27
N MET A 81 9.51 4.95 -1.78
CA MET A 81 8.58 6.05 -2.01
C MET A 81 8.71 7.16 -0.96
N GLY A 82 9.67 7.07 -0.05
CA GLY A 82 9.99 8.14 0.86
C GLY A 82 9.47 8.02 2.27
N ARG A 83 8.85 6.90 2.64
CA ARG A 83 8.42 6.69 4.01
C ARG A 83 9.63 6.34 4.87
N LYS A 84 9.79 7.06 6.00
CA LYS A 84 10.98 6.90 6.82
C LYS A 84 10.91 5.67 7.72
N SER A 85 9.83 5.51 8.49
CA SER A 85 9.76 4.45 9.47
C SER A 85 8.31 4.18 9.87
N ARG A 86 8.00 2.92 10.13
CA ARG A 86 6.70 2.54 10.71
C ARG A 86 6.70 2.70 12.23
N ASP A 87 7.86 3.00 12.81
CA ASP A 87 7.99 3.10 14.27
C ASP A 87 7.48 4.41 14.84
N SER A 88 7.02 5.32 13.99
CA SER A 88 6.46 6.58 14.45
C SER A 88 5.29 6.32 15.38
N LYS A 89 5.37 6.86 16.59
CA LYS A 89 4.30 6.73 17.58
C LYS A 89 3.18 7.73 17.37
N ASN A 90 3.42 8.71 16.52
CA ASN A 90 2.45 9.75 16.20
C ASN A 90 1.84 9.48 14.83
N TYR A 91 0.59 9.86 14.69
CA TYR A 91 -0.03 9.86 13.37
C TYR A 91 0.61 10.96 12.55
N GLU A 92 1.18 10.57 11.41
CA GLU A 92 1.83 11.49 10.51
C GLU A 92 1.26 11.35 9.12
N SER A 93 1.36 12.44 8.35
CA SER A 93 1.03 12.38 6.94
C SER A 93 2.01 11.45 6.22
N ARG A 94 1.52 10.69 5.25
CA ARG A 94 2.32 9.68 4.58
C ARG A 94 2.19 9.78 3.07
N ILE A 95 3.33 9.67 2.40
CA ILE A 95 3.36 9.58 0.94
C ILE A 95 2.63 8.31 0.51
N ILE A 96 2.91 7.20 1.18
CA ILE A 96 2.25 5.93 0.92
C ILE A 96 2.16 5.09 2.18
N ASP A 97 1.06 4.39 2.32
CA ASP A 97 0.83 3.41 3.37
C ASP A 97 0.24 2.18 2.71
N ILE A 98 0.85 1.02 2.96
CA ILE A 98 0.45 -0.24 2.33
C ILE A 98 0.13 -1.24 3.44
N ASP A 99 -1.10 -1.72 3.46
CA ASP A 99 -1.53 -2.72 4.44
C ASP A 99 -2.00 -3.98 3.73
N ILE A 100 -1.56 -5.13 4.24
CA ILE A 100 -2.09 -6.41 3.81
C ILE A 100 -3.39 -6.63 4.57
N ILE A 101 -4.49 -6.75 3.85
CA ILE A 101 -5.81 -6.96 4.46
C ILE A 101 -6.08 -8.44 4.63
N LEU A 102 -5.84 -9.21 3.58
CA LEU A 102 -6.08 -10.65 3.56
C LEU A 102 -5.00 -11.32 2.75
N PHE A 103 -4.57 -12.50 3.24
CA PHE A 103 -3.66 -13.37 2.52
C PHE A 103 -4.37 -14.72 2.35
N ASP A 104 -4.72 -15.02 1.10
CA ASP A 104 -5.53 -16.17 0.68
C ASP A 104 -6.99 -16.05 1.14
N ASP A 105 -7.29 -16.25 2.33
CA ASP A 105 -8.68 -16.09 2.69
C ASP A 105 -8.83 -15.21 3.90
#